data_b64d153573e50310253ef720f37473fd
#
_entry.id   b64d153573e50310253ef720f37473fd
#
_cell.length_a   1.000
_cell.length_b   1.000
_cell.length_c   1.000
_cell.angle_alpha   90.00
_cell.angle_beta   90.00
_cell.angle_gamma   90.00
#
_symmetry.space_group_name_H-M   'P 1'
#
loop_
_entity.id
_entity.type
_entity.pdbx_description
1 polymer ?
#
loop_
_entity_poly.entity_id
_entity_poly.type
_entity_poly.pdbx_seq_one_letter_code
_entity_poly.pdbx_strand_id
1 'polypeptide(L)'
;MDVAATLNEIGIAAKAAAAELGFVSAEQKYAALIGAAEDVWSSRVDIIEANAKDMAFGRDRGLSDALLDRLFLDEPRICNIVDGLRSVAEQPDPVGQILEDWQRPNGLHIQRVRTPLGVVGVIYESRPNVTADAGALCLKAGNAVILRGGSESFHSSTAIHKAMVKGLVLAGLPEAAIQLVPTRDRLAVSAMLGMVDYIDVIVPRGGKGLVGLVQREARVPVFAHLEGIVHIYVDASADRQKTLDVVINAKTRRTGICGAAECLLMHQDVAKTWGKDVIQALIAKGVTVDADMVLQGVAGTQSAEEHHWGHEFLDMEIAAKTVANVDEAVAHIRNYGSNHTDCIMAEDIKVVDRFFQRLDSAILMHNASTQFADGGEFGMGAEIGIATGKMHARGPVGAMQLTSFKYLVRGNGTIRG
;
A
#
# COMPACT_ATOMS: atom_id res chain seq x y z
N MET A 1 2.51 -22.85 -23.55
CA MET A 1 2.47 -21.39 -23.77
C MET A 1 3.89 -20.88 -23.61
N ASP A 2 4.41 -20.17 -24.57
CA ASP A 2 5.69 -19.46 -24.43
C ASP A 2 5.45 -18.19 -23.59
N VAL A 3 5.95 -18.20 -22.36
CA VAL A 3 5.73 -17.12 -21.39
C VAL A 3 6.36 -15.81 -21.90
N ALA A 4 7.54 -15.87 -22.49
CA ALA A 4 8.25 -14.68 -22.97
C ALA A 4 7.51 -14.03 -24.14
N ALA A 5 7.07 -14.83 -25.13
CA ALA A 5 6.29 -14.34 -26.26
C ALA A 5 4.96 -13.72 -25.81
N THR A 6 4.23 -14.40 -24.90
CA THR A 6 2.97 -13.89 -24.36
C THR A 6 3.15 -12.56 -23.62
N LEU A 7 4.18 -12.42 -22.78
CA LEU A 7 4.45 -11.19 -22.07
C LEU A 7 4.90 -10.05 -22.97
N ASN A 8 5.62 -10.37 -24.06
CA ASN A 8 5.97 -9.36 -25.07
C ASN A 8 4.72 -8.79 -25.76
N GLU A 9 3.77 -9.66 -26.16
CA GLU A 9 2.49 -9.23 -26.75
C GLU A 9 1.69 -8.36 -25.77
N ILE A 10 1.58 -8.78 -24.50
CA ILE A 10 0.94 -8.03 -23.41
C ILE A 10 1.62 -6.66 -23.23
N GLY A 11 2.95 -6.61 -23.23
CA GLY A 11 3.72 -5.38 -23.10
C GLY A 11 3.47 -4.38 -24.24
N ILE A 12 3.48 -4.86 -25.48
CA ILE A 12 3.17 -4.04 -26.66
C ILE A 12 1.76 -3.46 -26.58
N ALA A 13 0.77 -4.30 -26.25
CA ALA A 13 -0.62 -3.88 -26.12
C ALA A 13 -0.83 -2.89 -24.98
N ALA A 14 -0.19 -3.10 -23.83
CA ALA A 14 -0.24 -2.19 -22.68
C ALA A 14 0.34 -0.81 -23.02
N LYS A 15 1.49 -0.77 -23.72
CA LYS A 15 2.14 0.48 -24.15
C LYS A 15 1.26 1.28 -25.10
N ALA A 16 0.61 0.61 -26.05
CA ALA A 16 -0.35 1.25 -26.95
C ALA A 16 -1.56 1.81 -26.20
N ALA A 17 -2.15 1.02 -25.29
CA ALA A 17 -3.26 1.47 -24.45
C ALA A 17 -2.87 2.66 -23.56
N ALA A 18 -1.69 2.65 -22.92
CA ALA A 18 -1.22 3.74 -22.08
C ALA A 18 -1.08 5.06 -22.86
N ALA A 19 -0.67 5.00 -24.13
CA ALA A 19 -0.56 6.17 -25.00
C ALA A 19 -1.94 6.83 -25.24
N GLU A 20 -3.01 6.05 -25.34
CA GLU A 20 -4.38 6.53 -25.50
C GLU A 20 -4.95 7.05 -24.16
N LEU A 21 -4.75 6.29 -23.08
CA LEU A 21 -5.27 6.62 -21.75
C LEU A 21 -4.82 7.98 -21.21
N GLY A 22 -3.65 8.45 -21.62
CA GLY A 22 -3.12 9.76 -21.26
C GLY A 22 -3.98 10.94 -21.72
N PHE A 23 -4.92 10.71 -22.66
CA PHE A 23 -5.82 11.73 -23.26
C PHE A 23 -7.30 11.45 -23.01
N VAL A 24 -7.62 10.34 -22.33
CA VAL A 24 -9.00 9.97 -21.99
C VAL A 24 -9.58 10.94 -20.98
N SER A 25 -10.84 11.36 -21.19
CA SER A 25 -11.53 12.30 -20.31
C SER A 25 -11.85 11.69 -18.94
N ALA A 26 -12.04 12.55 -17.94
CA ALA A 26 -12.46 12.14 -16.60
C ALA A 26 -13.81 11.39 -16.63
N GLU A 27 -14.74 11.84 -17.50
CA GLU A 27 -16.07 11.24 -17.67
C GLU A 27 -15.98 9.82 -18.24
N GLN A 28 -15.08 9.57 -19.19
CA GLN A 28 -14.88 8.22 -19.75
C GLN A 28 -14.28 7.27 -18.71
N LYS A 29 -13.28 7.72 -17.94
CA LYS A 29 -12.71 6.95 -16.83
C LYS A 29 -13.76 6.63 -15.77
N TYR A 30 -14.58 7.62 -15.42
CA TYR A 30 -15.69 7.45 -14.49
C TYR A 30 -16.68 6.40 -15.01
N ALA A 31 -17.15 6.54 -16.25
CA ALA A 31 -18.08 5.59 -16.86
C ALA A 31 -17.53 4.16 -16.90
N ALA A 32 -16.23 4.01 -17.22
CA ALA A 32 -15.58 2.69 -17.22
C ALA A 32 -15.55 2.05 -15.84
N LEU A 33 -15.24 2.83 -14.80
CA LEU A 33 -15.18 2.33 -13.41
C LEU A 33 -16.56 1.99 -12.86
N ILE A 34 -17.58 2.81 -13.16
CA ILE A 34 -18.97 2.50 -12.76
C ILE A 34 -19.48 1.28 -13.51
N GLY A 35 -19.24 1.18 -14.83
CA GLY A 35 -19.61 -0.01 -15.61
C GLY A 35 -18.90 -1.28 -15.10
N ALA A 36 -17.63 -1.18 -14.70
CA ALA A 36 -16.90 -2.27 -14.07
C ALA A 36 -17.52 -2.67 -12.72
N ALA A 37 -17.89 -1.70 -11.88
CA ALA A 37 -18.54 -1.95 -10.59
C ALA A 37 -19.89 -2.68 -10.76
N GLU A 38 -20.70 -2.27 -11.73
CA GLU A 38 -21.97 -2.92 -12.07
C GLU A 38 -21.76 -4.35 -12.57
N ASP A 39 -20.75 -4.59 -13.42
CA ASP A 39 -20.48 -5.92 -13.95
C ASP A 39 -19.86 -6.86 -12.90
N VAL A 40 -18.99 -6.36 -12.01
CA VAL A 40 -18.49 -7.13 -10.86
C VAL A 40 -19.66 -7.58 -9.98
N TRP A 41 -20.62 -6.69 -9.69
CA TRP A 41 -21.78 -7.04 -8.90
C TRP A 41 -22.70 -8.05 -9.61
N SER A 42 -22.99 -7.82 -10.88
CA SER A 42 -23.86 -8.72 -11.67
C SER A 42 -23.23 -10.11 -11.84
N SER A 43 -21.91 -10.20 -11.93
CA SER A 43 -21.14 -11.45 -12.06
C SER A 43 -20.74 -12.07 -10.72
N ARG A 44 -21.27 -11.60 -9.57
CA ARG A 44 -20.82 -12.04 -8.24
C ARG A 44 -20.94 -13.54 -8.01
N VAL A 45 -21.97 -14.18 -8.56
CA VAL A 45 -22.14 -15.63 -8.44
C VAL A 45 -21.00 -16.37 -9.15
N ASP A 46 -20.68 -15.99 -10.37
CA ASP A 46 -19.57 -16.58 -11.13
C ASP A 46 -18.21 -16.33 -10.43
N ILE A 47 -18.04 -15.15 -9.81
CA ILE A 47 -16.84 -14.81 -9.04
C ILE A 47 -16.72 -15.70 -7.80
N ILE A 48 -17.82 -15.94 -7.06
CA ILE A 48 -17.85 -16.83 -5.89
C ILE A 48 -17.55 -18.28 -6.31
N GLU A 49 -18.11 -18.75 -7.41
CA GLU A 49 -17.82 -20.09 -7.95
C GLU A 49 -16.34 -20.23 -8.37
N ALA A 50 -15.79 -19.20 -9.00
CA ALA A 50 -14.36 -19.15 -9.34
C ALA A 50 -13.50 -19.16 -8.06
N ASN A 51 -13.90 -18.41 -7.03
CA ASN A 51 -13.22 -18.36 -5.75
C ASN A 51 -13.27 -19.70 -5.00
N ALA A 52 -14.37 -20.43 -5.08
CA ALA A 52 -14.45 -21.77 -4.49
C ALA A 52 -13.39 -22.73 -5.05
N LYS A 53 -13.04 -22.61 -6.36
CA LYS A 53 -11.96 -23.40 -6.99
C LYS A 53 -10.59 -22.99 -6.44
N ASP A 54 -10.37 -21.69 -6.27
CA ASP A 54 -9.13 -21.15 -5.71
C ASP A 54 -8.97 -21.52 -4.22
N MET A 55 -10.06 -21.48 -3.45
CA MET A 55 -10.08 -21.92 -2.04
C MET A 55 -9.76 -23.40 -1.88
N ALA A 56 -10.29 -24.27 -2.75
CA ALA A 56 -9.95 -25.69 -2.77
C ALA A 56 -8.47 -25.89 -3.10
N PHE A 57 -7.96 -25.23 -4.14
CA PHE A 57 -6.55 -25.28 -4.50
C PHE A 57 -5.62 -24.76 -3.38
N GLY A 58 -6.01 -23.69 -2.68
CA GLY A 58 -5.26 -23.14 -1.56
C GLY A 58 -5.15 -24.11 -0.38
N ARG A 59 -6.28 -24.79 -0.02
CA ARG A 59 -6.29 -25.84 1.02
C ARG A 59 -5.42 -27.03 0.65
N ASP A 60 -5.51 -27.51 -0.57
CA ASP A 60 -4.68 -28.62 -1.07
C ASP A 60 -3.18 -28.31 -1.03
N ARG A 61 -2.81 -27.03 -1.16
CA ARG A 61 -1.45 -26.53 -1.07
C ARG A 61 -0.99 -26.22 0.35
N GLY A 62 -1.86 -26.36 1.35
CA GLY A 62 -1.54 -26.10 2.75
C GLY A 62 -1.34 -24.63 3.07
N LEU A 63 -2.09 -23.73 2.41
CA LEU A 63 -2.07 -22.30 2.79
C LEU A 63 -2.54 -22.14 4.24
N SER A 64 -1.90 -21.21 4.96
CA SER A 64 -2.32 -20.87 6.32
C SER A 64 -3.73 -20.25 6.33
N ASP A 65 -4.42 -20.33 7.48
CA ASP A 65 -5.75 -19.75 7.66
C ASP A 65 -5.78 -18.26 7.32
N ALA A 66 -4.72 -17.53 7.66
CA ALA A 66 -4.58 -16.10 7.32
C ALA A 66 -4.51 -15.86 5.80
N LEU A 67 -3.85 -16.74 5.03
CA LEU A 67 -3.80 -16.65 3.57
C LEU A 67 -5.11 -17.08 2.93
N LEU A 68 -5.77 -18.09 3.49
CA LEU A 68 -7.10 -18.53 3.07
C LEU A 68 -8.15 -17.44 3.33
N ASP A 69 -8.10 -16.76 4.47
CA ASP A 69 -8.98 -15.62 4.75
C ASP A 69 -8.77 -14.47 3.75
N ARG A 70 -7.53 -14.14 3.40
CA ARG A 70 -7.23 -13.13 2.38
C ARG A 70 -7.72 -13.51 0.97
N LEU A 71 -7.74 -14.81 0.67
CA LEU A 71 -8.15 -15.34 -0.62
C LEU A 71 -9.68 -15.41 -0.76
N PHE A 72 -10.37 -15.62 0.34
CA PHE A 72 -11.80 -15.87 0.38
C PHE A 72 -12.64 -14.68 -0.10
N LEU A 73 -13.61 -14.94 -0.97
CA LEU A 73 -14.60 -13.98 -1.44
C LEU A 73 -16.02 -14.52 -1.19
N ASP A 74 -16.81 -13.73 -0.51
CA ASP A 74 -18.24 -13.86 -0.36
C ASP A 74 -18.95 -12.62 -0.89
N GLU A 75 -20.29 -12.61 -0.83
CA GLU A 75 -21.07 -11.47 -1.31
C GLU A 75 -20.72 -10.13 -0.60
N PRO A 76 -20.54 -10.07 0.74
CA PRO A 76 -20.05 -8.88 1.43
C PRO A 76 -18.68 -8.39 0.94
N ARG A 77 -17.73 -9.30 0.71
CA ARG A 77 -16.39 -8.92 0.22
C ARG A 77 -16.42 -8.44 -1.23
N ILE A 78 -17.30 -9.00 -2.06
CA ILE A 78 -17.52 -8.49 -3.42
C ILE A 78 -18.21 -7.12 -3.38
N CYS A 79 -19.16 -6.90 -2.46
CA CYS A 79 -19.74 -5.57 -2.24
C CYS A 79 -18.66 -4.54 -1.91
N ASN A 80 -17.69 -4.88 -1.05
CA ASN A 80 -16.56 -4.00 -0.74
C ASN A 80 -15.69 -3.69 -1.98
N ILE A 81 -15.50 -4.65 -2.89
CA ILE A 81 -14.81 -4.40 -4.17
C ILE A 81 -15.60 -3.38 -5.00
N VAL A 82 -16.91 -3.56 -5.12
CA VAL A 82 -17.82 -2.65 -5.86
C VAL A 82 -17.78 -1.24 -5.27
N ASP A 83 -17.84 -1.12 -3.96
CA ASP A 83 -17.79 0.17 -3.27
C ASP A 83 -16.41 0.83 -3.44
N GLY A 84 -15.33 0.05 -3.44
CA GLY A 84 -13.98 0.52 -3.77
C GLY A 84 -13.88 1.09 -5.19
N LEU A 85 -14.44 0.39 -6.19
CA LEU A 85 -14.50 0.86 -7.58
C LEU A 85 -15.24 2.19 -7.71
N ARG A 86 -16.40 2.31 -7.06
CA ARG A 86 -17.20 3.53 -7.01
C ARG A 86 -16.43 4.67 -6.33
N SER A 87 -15.82 4.39 -5.18
CA SER A 87 -15.02 5.37 -4.45
C SER A 87 -13.86 5.92 -5.29
N VAL A 88 -13.16 5.07 -6.05
CA VAL A 88 -12.11 5.51 -6.98
C VAL A 88 -12.70 6.30 -8.16
N ALA A 89 -13.87 5.92 -8.67
CA ALA A 89 -14.56 6.65 -9.75
C ALA A 89 -14.87 8.09 -9.35
N GLU A 90 -15.33 8.31 -8.11
CA GLU A 90 -15.71 9.62 -7.57
C GLU A 90 -14.52 10.55 -7.29
N GLN A 91 -13.29 10.05 -7.23
CA GLN A 91 -12.12 10.89 -6.98
C GLN A 91 -11.91 11.92 -8.09
N PRO A 92 -11.33 13.08 -7.79
CA PRO A 92 -10.87 14.01 -8.81
C PRO A 92 -9.87 13.35 -9.77
N ASP A 93 -9.99 13.64 -11.07
CA ASP A 93 -9.00 13.15 -12.05
C ASP A 93 -7.65 13.85 -11.80
N PRO A 94 -6.57 13.11 -11.56
CA PRO A 94 -5.26 13.72 -11.36
C PRO A 94 -4.60 14.18 -12.67
N VAL A 95 -4.97 13.60 -13.82
CA VAL A 95 -4.32 13.88 -15.10
C VAL A 95 -4.69 15.28 -15.59
N GLY A 96 -3.69 16.04 -15.99
CA GLY A 96 -3.88 17.42 -16.46
C GLY A 96 -3.94 18.48 -15.36
N GLN A 97 -3.90 18.11 -14.07
CA GLN A 97 -3.84 19.09 -12.98
C GLN A 97 -2.57 19.94 -13.08
N ILE A 98 -2.73 21.25 -13.00
CA ILE A 98 -1.60 22.19 -12.95
C ILE A 98 -1.08 22.21 -11.51
N LEU A 99 0.16 21.76 -11.34
CA LEU A 99 0.85 21.73 -10.04
C LEU A 99 1.51 23.06 -9.72
N GLU A 100 2.08 23.70 -10.74
CA GLU A 100 2.75 24.98 -10.63
C GLU A 100 2.56 25.76 -11.94
N ASP A 101 2.47 27.09 -11.82
CA ASP A 101 2.32 28.00 -12.93
C ASP A 101 3.16 29.26 -12.66
N TRP A 102 4.09 29.61 -13.58
CA TRP A 102 4.96 30.79 -13.41
C TRP A 102 5.42 31.38 -14.73
N GLN A 103 5.81 32.64 -14.68
CA GLN A 103 6.41 33.34 -15.81
C GLN A 103 7.89 33.63 -15.53
N ARG A 104 8.67 33.63 -16.60
CA ARG A 104 10.09 34.00 -16.56
C ARG A 104 10.31 35.42 -17.08
N PRO A 105 11.38 36.12 -16.63
CA PRO A 105 11.71 37.48 -17.12
C PRO A 105 11.89 37.58 -18.65
N ASN A 106 12.25 36.47 -19.30
CA ASN A 106 12.39 36.39 -20.76
C ASN A 106 11.08 36.17 -21.52
N GLY A 107 9.94 36.21 -20.82
CA GLY A 107 8.60 36.06 -21.41
C GLY A 107 8.09 34.62 -21.57
N LEU A 108 8.87 33.61 -21.15
CA LEU A 108 8.36 32.25 -21.12
C LEU A 108 7.33 32.05 -20.01
N HIS A 109 6.17 31.48 -20.36
CA HIS A 109 5.16 30.99 -19.43
C HIS A 109 5.33 29.47 -19.27
N ILE A 110 5.52 28.99 -18.05
CA ILE A 110 5.83 27.60 -17.76
C ILE A 110 4.77 27.06 -16.79
N GLN A 111 4.20 25.91 -17.13
CA GLN A 111 3.30 25.15 -16.27
C GLN A 111 3.88 23.76 -16.01
N ARG A 112 3.80 23.28 -14.77
CA ARG A 112 4.07 21.90 -14.41
C ARG A 112 2.73 21.17 -14.27
N VAL A 113 2.49 20.18 -15.12
CA VAL A 113 1.18 19.53 -15.27
C VAL A 113 1.31 18.03 -15.02
N ARG A 114 0.39 17.46 -14.23
CA ARG A 114 0.35 16.01 -13.98
C ARG A 114 0.14 15.21 -15.25
N THR A 115 0.83 14.09 -15.33
CA THR A 115 0.72 13.12 -16.43
C THR A 115 0.79 11.70 -15.88
N PRO A 116 0.16 10.70 -16.55
CA PRO A 116 0.32 9.30 -16.17
C PRO A 116 1.78 8.86 -16.12
N LEU A 117 2.08 7.80 -15.37
CA LEU A 117 3.38 7.12 -15.42
C LEU A 117 3.56 6.38 -16.74
N GLY A 118 2.51 5.73 -17.23
CA GLY A 118 2.51 4.91 -18.43
C GLY A 118 1.93 3.52 -18.17
N VAL A 119 2.76 2.50 -18.05
CA VAL A 119 2.35 1.13 -17.76
C VAL A 119 2.81 0.72 -16.37
N VAL A 120 1.88 0.26 -15.53
CA VAL A 120 2.15 -0.22 -14.18
C VAL A 120 2.08 -1.75 -14.17
N GLY A 121 3.14 -2.41 -13.69
CA GLY A 121 3.13 -3.84 -13.39
C GLY A 121 2.70 -4.09 -11.94
N VAL A 122 1.70 -4.93 -11.69
CA VAL A 122 1.28 -5.28 -10.33
C VAL A 122 1.37 -6.78 -10.11
N ILE A 123 2.21 -7.18 -9.16
CA ILE A 123 2.45 -8.59 -8.82
C ILE A 123 1.91 -8.84 -7.41
N TYR A 124 0.91 -9.72 -7.26
CA TYR A 124 0.22 -9.89 -5.97
C TYR A 124 -0.06 -11.35 -5.64
N GLU A 125 -0.17 -11.64 -4.33
CA GLU A 125 -0.41 -12.98 -3.76
C GLU A 125 -1.71 -12.98 -2.96
N SER A 126 -2.48 -14.08 -3.06
CA SER A 126 -3.65 -14.41 -2.22
C SER A 126 -4.65 -13.26 -1.98
N ARG A 127 -4.81 -12.36 -2.96
CA ARG A 127 -5.65 -11.16 -2.83
C ARG A 127 -6.38 -10.86 -4.13
N PRO A 128 -7.45 -11.59 -4.48
CA PRO A 128 -8.14 -11.41 -5.76
C PRO A 128 -8.74 -10.01 -5.94
N ASN A 129 -9.11 -9.31 -4.84
CA ASN A 129 -9.57 -7.92 -4.86
C ASN A 129 -8.56 -6.95 -5.48
N VAL A 130 -7.25 -7.22 -5.36
CA VAL A 130 -6.20 -6.37 -5.96
C VAL A 130 -6.36 -6.25 -7.49
N THR A 131 -6.99 -7.23 -8.13
CA THR A 131 -7.32 -7.15 -9.57
C THR A 131 -8.18 -5.93 -9.87
N ALA A 132 -9.20 -5.67 -9.05
CA ALA A 132 -10.09 -4.51 -9.18
C ALA A 132 -9.42 -3.22 -8.66
N ASP A 133 -8.83 -3.26 -7.47
CA ASP A 133 -8.25 -2.08 -6.82
C ASP A 133 -7.11 -1.48 -7.68
N ALA A 134 -6.17 -2.33 -8.12
CA ALA A 134 -5.06 -1.89 -8.96
C ALA A 134 -5.54 -1.45 -10.35
N GLY A 135 -6.48 -2.20 -10.95
CA GLY A 135 -7.09 -1.84 -12.23
C GLY A 135 -7.74 -0.46 -12.17
N ALA A 136 -8.52 -0.20 -11.12
CA ALA A 136 -9.23 1.07 -10.95
C ALA A 136 -8.28 2.25 -10.72
N LEU A 137 -7.32 2.12 -9.82
CA LEU A 137 -6.38 3.20 -9.50
C LEU A 137 -5.48 3.54 -10.70
N CYS A 138 -5.01 2.52 -11.42
CA CYS A 138 -4.22 2.73 -12.64
C CYS A 138 -5.04 3.43 -13.72
N LEU A 139 -6.27 2.97 -13.99
CA LEU A 139 -7.17 3.58 -14.96
C LEU A 139 -7.51 5.03 -14.58
N LYS A 140 -7.83 5.32 -13.31
CA LYS A 140 -8.11 6.67 -12.82
C LYS A 140 -6.93 7.61 -13.03
N ALA A 141 -5.71 7.11 -12.83
CA ALA A 141 -4.48 7.84 -13.08
C ALA A 141 -4.06 7.91 -14.56
N GLY A 142 -4.85 7.32 -15.48
CA GLY A 142 -4.56 7.30 -16.91
C GLY A 142 -3.45 6.32 -17.31
N ASN A 143 -3.14 5.32 -16.48
CA ASN A 143 -2.15 4.29 -16.74
C ASN A 143 -2.81 3.02 -17.29
N ALA A 144 -2.10 2.29 -18.17
CA ALA A 144 -2.37 0.89 -18.39
C ALA A 144 -1.76 0.05 -17.26
N VAL A 145 -2.31 -1.13 -17.01
CA VAL A 145 -1.82 -2.04 -15.97
C VAL A 145 -1.68 -3.47 -16.46
N ILE A 146 -0.57 -4.11 -16.10
CA ILE A 146 -0.32 -5.54 -16.29
C ILE A 146 -0.36 -6.21 -14.92
N LEU A 147 -1.41 -7.01 -14.69
CA LEU A 147 -1.69 -7.70 -13.44
C LEU A 147 -1.13 -9.12 -13.48
N ARG A 148 -0.41 -9.52 -12.44
CA ARG A 148 0.04 -10.90 -12.23
C ARG A 148 -0.39 -11.37 -10.84
N GLY A 149 -1.53 -12.04 -10.76
CA GLY A 149 -2.05 -12.66 -9.55
C GLY A 149 -1.30 -13.93 -9.15
N GLY A 150 -1.34 -14.30 -7.88
CA GLY A 150 -0.84 -15.57 -7.39
C GLY A 150 -1.52 -16.77 -8.04
N SER A 151 -0.84 -17.92 -8.01
CA SER A 151 -1.40 -19.17 -8.57
C SER A 151 -2.68 -19.62 -7.86
N GLU A 152 -2.81 -19.23 -6.61
CA GLU A 152 -3.93 -19.56 -5.72
C GLU A 152 -5.17 -18.66 -5.92
N SER A 153 -5.03 -17.51 -6.60
CA SER A 153 -6.14 -16.60 -6.88
C SER A 153 -6.50 -16.51 -8.38
N PHE A 154 -6.01 -17.45 -9.17
CA PHE A 154 -6.08 -17.38 -10.64
C PHE A 154 -7.50 -17.31 -11.18
N HIS A 155 -8.42 -18.14 -10.69
CA HIS A 155 -9.79 -18.17 -11.18
C HIS A 155 -10.59 -16.94 -10.77
N SER A 156 -10.47 -16.54 -9.49
CA SER A 156 -11.10 -15.34 -8.95
C SER A 156 -10.61 -14.08 -9.68
N SER A 157 -9.29 -13.94 -9.80
CA SER A 157 -8.69 -12.80 -10.51
C SER A 157 -9.12 -12.75 -11.97
N THR A 158 -9.24 -13.90 -12.64
CA THR A 158 -9.72 -13.97 -14.04
C THR A 158 -11.18 -13.54 -14.16
N ALA A 159 -12.04 -13.94 -13.21
CA ALA A 159 -13.46 -13.56 -13.21
C ALA A 159 -13.63 -12.05 -12.98
N ILE A 160 -12.92 -11.48 -11.99
CA ILE A 160 -12.94 -10.04 -11.72
C ILE A 160 -12.37 -9.25 -12.92
N HIS A 161 -11.23 -9.68 -13.49
CA HIS A 161 -10.65 -9.04 -14.67
C HIS A 161 -11.62 -8.95 -15.84
N LYS A 162 -12.38 -10.03 -16.12
CA LYS A 162 -13.39 -10.01 -17.19
C LYS A 162 -14.44 -8.91 -16.98
N ALA A 163 -14.89 -8.72 -15.74
CA ALA A 163 -15.85 -7.67 -15.41
C ALA A 163 -15.22 -6.26 -15.57
N MET A 164 -13.96 -6.09 -15.17
CA MET A 164 -13.22 -4.83 -15.37
C MET A 164 -13.11 -4.48 -16.86
N VAL A 165 -12.76 -5.45 -17.70
CA VAL A 165 -12.63 -5.24 -19.17
C VAL A 165 -13.98 -4.87 -19.80
N LYS A 166 -15.10 -5.45 -19.36
CA LYS A 166 -16.42 -5.03 -19.86
C LYS A 166 -16.71 -3.55 -19.57
N GLY A 167 -16.35 -3.07 -18.38
CA GLY A 167 -16.46 -1.63 -18.05
C GLY A 167 -15.65 -0.75 -19.01
N LEU A 168 -14.42 -1.17 -19.38
CA LEU A 168 -13.61 -0.47 -20.39
C LEU A 168 -14.32 -0.40 -21.75
N VAL A 169 -14.78 -1.55 -22.24
CA VAL A 169 -15.47 -1.65 -23.54
C VAL A 169 -16.71 -0.76 -23.60
N LEU A 170 -17.54 -0.78 -22.53
CA LEU A 170 -18.74 0.07 -22.44
C LEU A 170 -18.42 1.55 -22.51
N ALA A 171 -17.27 1.98 -22.01
CA ALA A 171 -16.82 3.36 -22.06
C ALA A 171 -16.00 3.70 -23.33
N GLY A 172 -15.85 2.76 -24.27
CA GLY A 172 -15.06 2.93 -25.50
C GLY A 172 -13.55 3.01 -25.26
N LEU A 173 -13.06 2.40 -24.15
CA LEU A 173 -11.65 2.36 -23.82
C LEU A 173 -10.99 1.04 -24.31
N PRO A 174 -9.66 1.05 -24.57
CA PRO A 174 -8.98 -0.16 -25.01
C PRO A 174 -8.99 -1.25 -23.93
N GLU A 175 -9.34 -2.48 -24.32
CA GLU A 175 -9.34 -3.64 -23.41
C GLU A 175 -7.95 -3.86 -22.78
N ALA A 176 -6.89 -3.56 -23.54
CA ALA A 176 -5.51 -3.67 -23.08
C ALA A 176 -5.11 -2.65 -22.00
N ALA A 177 -6.01 -1.74 -21.60
CA ALA A 177 -5.79 -0.84 -20.48
C ALA A 177 -5.64 -1.59 -19.14
N ILE A 178 -6.34 -2.72 -18.99
CA ILE A 178 -6.21 -3.62 -17.84
C ILE A 178 -5.97 -5.03 -18.36
N GLN A 179 -4.78 -5.57 -18.18
CA GLN A 179 -4.43 -6.90 -18.63
C GLN A 179 -4.06 -7.82 -17.47
N LEU A 180 -4.45 -9.08 -17.54
CA LEU A 180 -4.08 -10.11 -16.56
C LEU A 180 -3.21 -11.16 -17.27
N VAL A 181 -2.03 -11.44 -16.71
CA VAL A 181 -1.13 -12.48 -17.22
C VAL A 181 -1.83 -13.86 -17.14
N PRO A 182 -2.06 -14.55 -18.27
CA PRO A 182 -2.94 -15.71 -18.35
C PRO A 182 -2.25 -17.02 -17.97
N THR A 183 -1.29 -16.99 -17.02
CA THR A 183 -0.56 -18.19 -16.59
C THR A 183 -0.25 -18.18 -15.11
N ARG A 184 -0.20 -19.40 -14.52
CA ARG A 184 0.26 -19.64 -13.15
C ARG A 184 1.77 -19.79 -13.03
N ASP A 185 2.49 -19.82 -14.15
CA ASP A 185 3.93 -20.03 -14.17
C ASP A 185 4.65 -18.86 -13.47
N ARG A 186 5.54 -19.21 -12.52
CA ARG A 186 6.36 -18.24 -11.80
C ARG A 186 7.40 -17.54 -12.67
N LEU A 187 7.78 -18.15 -13.80
CA LEU A 187 8.66 -17.51 -14.79
C LEU A 187 8.08 -16.19 -15.31
N ALA A 188 6.76 -16.04 -15.31
CA ALA A 188 6.12 -14.78 -15.68
C ALA A 188 6.49 -13.63 -14.73
N VAL A 189 6.72 -13.91 -13.43
CA VAL A 189 7.18 -12.88 -12.48
C VAL A 189 8.58 -12.40 -12.87
N SER A 190 9.55 -13.32 -12.99
CA SER A 190 10.93 -12.96 -13.36
C SER A 190 11.00 -12.25 -14.71
N ALA A 191 10.18 -12.67 -15.68
CA ALA A 191 10.11 -12.00 -16.96
C ALA A 191 9.58 -10.56 -16.85
N MET A 192 8.49 -10.33 -16.08
CA MET A 192 7.95 -8.98 -15.84
C MET A 192 8.97 -8.05 -15.19
N LEU A 193 9.80 -8.55 -14.26
CA LEU A 193 10.85 -7.75 -13.62
C LEU A 193 11.88 -7.19 -14.58
N GLY A 194 12.03 -7.82 -15.75
CA GLY A 194 12.94 -7.43 -16.82
C GLY A 194 12.32 -6.59 -17.95
N MET A 195 11.00 -6.34 -17.95
CA MET A 195 10.27 -5.67 -19.04
C MET A 195 10.47 -4.15 -19.09
N VAL A 196 11.71 -3.68 -19.06
CA VAL A 196 12.08 -2.25 -19.02
C VAL A 196 11.59 -1.44 -20.22
N ASP A 197 11.33 -2.07 -21.36
CA ASP A 197 10.84 -1.40 -22.56
C ASP A 197 9.32 -1.16 -22.52
N TYR A 198 8.60 -1.84 -21.62
CA TYR A 198 7.14 -1.84 -21.55
C TYR A 198 6.58 -1.33 -20.23
N ILE A 199 7.18 -1.70 -19.09
CA ILE A 199 6.69 -1.37 -17.76
C ILE A 199 7.50 -0.22 -17.18
N ASP A 200 6.80 0.83 -16.71
CA ASP A 200 7.40 2.04 -16.16
C ASP A 200 7.63 1.92 -14.65
N VAL A 201 6.78 1.18 -13.94
CA VAL A 201 6.93 0.90 -12.50
C VAL A 201 6.28 -0.42 -12.13
N ILE A 202 6.86 -1.13 -11.15
CA ILE A 202 6.29 -2.36 -10.58
C ILE A 202 5.86 -2.12 -9.13
N VAL A 203 4.70 -2.67 -8.77
CA VAL A 203 4.15 -2.65 -7.41
C VAL A 203 3.92 -4.09 -6.94
N PRO A 204 4.76 -4.62 -6.05
CA PRO A 204 4.52 -5.93 -5.43
C PRO A 204 3.52 -5.81 -4.27
N ARG A 205 2.59 -6.78 -4.18
CA ARG A 205 1.58 -6.93 -3.13
C ARG A 205 1.56 -8.34 -2.58
N GLY A 206 2.46 -8.65 -1.67
CA GLY A 206 2.59 -10.00 -1.11
C GLY A 206 3.41 -10.01 0.17
N GLY A 207 3.83 -11.18 0.59
CA GLY A 207 4.71 -11.32 1.74
C GLY A 207 6.15 -10.92 1.44
N LYS A 208 6.97 -10.88 2.50
CA LYS A 208 8.40 -10.53 2.48
C LYS A 208 9.19 -11.27 1.38
N GLY A 209 8.83 -12.54 1.10
CA GLY A 209 9.48 -13.33 0.06
C GLY A 209 9.30 -12.76 -1.34
N LEU A 210 8.06 -12.39 -1.72
CA LEU A 210 7.78 -11.79 -3.02
C LEU A 210 8.37 -10.39 -3.12
N VAL A 211 8.14 -9.55 -2.11
CA VAL A 211 8.62 -8.15 -2.13
C VAL A 211 10.14 -8.12 -2.20
N GLY A 212 10.82 -8.95 -1.38
CA GLY A 212 12.28 -9.06 -1.40
C GLY A 212 12.83 -9.58 -2.73
N LEU A 213 12.14 -10.53 -3.38
CA LEU A 213 12.49 -10.99 -4.73
C LEU A 213 12.41 -9.82 -5.73
N VAL A 214 11.28 -9.10 -5.75
CA VAL A 214 11.06 -7.98 -6.65
C VAL A 214 12.12 -6.90 -6.44
N GLN A 215 12.41 -6.51 -5.20
CA GLN A 215 13.41 -5.49 -4.89
C GLN A 215 14.83 -5.88 -5.33
N ARG A 216 15.19 -7.18 -5.27
CA ARG A 216 16.52 -7.64 -5.69
C ARG A 216 16.68 -7.80 -7.19
N GLU A 217 15.61 -8.23 -7.89
CA GLU A 217 15.70 -8.68 -9.28
C GLU A 217 15.08 -7.71 -10.28
N ALA A 218 14.25 -6.75 -9.83
CA ALA A 218 13.62 -5.80 -10.74
C ALA A 218 14.65 -4.88 -11.39
N ARG A 219 14.56 -4.78 -12.71
CA ARG A 219 15.25 -3.79 -13.54
C ARG A 219 14.38 -2.56 -13.81
N VAL A 220 13.09 -2.67 -13.49
CA VAL A 220 12.07 -1.62 -13.55
C VAL A 220 12.00 -0.95 -12.17
N PRO A 221 11.75 0.37 -12.06
CA PRO A 221 11.48 1.04 -10.77
C PRO A 221 10.39 0.34 -9.97
N VAL A 222 10.53 0.33 -8.63
CA VAL A 222 9.61 -0.39 -7.73
C VAL A 222 9.04 0.53 -6.67
N PHE A 223 7.70 0.51 -6.48
CA PHE A 223 7.04 1.06 -5.31
C PHE A 223 6.73 -0.08 -4.34
N ALA A 224 7.46 -0.15 -3.24
CA ALA A 224 7.28 -1.21 -2.27
C ALA A 224 7.67 -0.78 -0.85
N HIS A 225 7.19 -1.54 0.13
CA HIS A 225 7.82 -1.71 1.43
C HIS A 225 8.08 -3.20 1.67
N LEU A 226 9.14 -3.53 2.36
CA LEU A 226 9.49 -4.91 2.65
C LEU A 226 8.77 -5.41 3.91
N GLU A 227 8.75 -4.56 4.95
CA GLU A 227 8.21 -4.84 6.28
C GLU A 227 7.58 -3.55 6.86
N GLY A 228 6.61 -3.73 7.75
CA GLY A 228 5.98 -2.68 8.54
C GLY A 228 6.41 -2.76 10.00
N ILE A 229 7.68 -2.50 10.32
CA ILE A 229 8.17 -2.45 11.72
C ILE A 229 7.76 -1.11 12.32
N VAL A 230 6.54 -1.07 12.85
CA VAL A 230 5.88 0.14 13.33
C VAL A 230 6.16 0.37 14.81
N HIS A 231 6.62 1.58 15.14
CA HIS A 231 6.91 1.97 16.53
C HIS A 231 5.88 2.95 17.05
N ILE A 232 5.56 2.83 18.35
CA ILE A 232 4.86 3.85 19.12
C ILE A 232 5.78 4.30 20.23
N TYR A 233 6.16 5.57 20.25
CA TYR A 233 6.90 6.18 21.36
C TYR A 233 5.94 6.90 22.29
N VAL A 234 5.98 6.56 23.58
CA VAL A 234 5.20 7.20 24.66
C VAL A 234 6.12 8.13 25.43
N ASP A 235 5.94 9.44 25.24
CA ASP A 235 6.72 10.48 25.90
C ASP A 235 6.31 10.70 27.36
N ALA A 236 7.17 11.36 28.14
CA ALA A 236 6.89 11.76 29.52
C ALA A 236 5.62 12.64 29.66
N SER A 237 5.32 13.45 28.65
CA SER A 237 4.15 14.33 28.59
C SER A 237 2.86 13.64 28.13
N ALA A 238 2.91 12.35 27.78
CA ALA A 238 1.76 11.64 27.20
C ALA A 238 0.56 11.55 28.17
N ASP A 239 -0.64 11.73 27.63
CA ASP A 239 -1.87 11.43 28.35
C ASP A 239 -2.07 9.92 28.49
N ARG A 240 -2.30 9.47 29.73
CA ARG A 240 -2.43 8.04 30.05
C ARG A 240 -3.59 7.37 29.32
N GLN A 241 -4.78 8.00 29.31
CA GLN A 241 -5.97 7.38 28.73
C GLN A 241 -5.88 7.31 27.21
N LYS A 242 -5.45 8.39 26.55
CA LYS A 242 -5.21 8.41 25.10
C LYS A 242 -4.18 7.34 24.71
N THR A 243 -3.12 7.18 25.50
CA THR A 243 -2.08 6.19 25.25
C THR A 243 -2.63 4.77 25.32
N LEU A 244 -3.42 4.45 26.36
CA LEU A 244 -4.07 3.14 26.48
C LEU A 244 -4.94 2.83 25.26
N ASP A 245 -5.81 3.76 24.88
CA ASP A 245 -6.76 3.57 23.78
C ASP A 245 -6.02 3.39 22.44
N VAL A 246 -5.02 4.23 22.17
CA VAL A 246 -4.24 4.21 20.92
C VAL A 246 -3.38 2.96 20.82
N VAL A 247 -2.61 2.61 21.86
CA VAL A 247 -1.69 1.46 21.81
C VAL A 247 -2.47 0.15 21.68
N ILE A 248 -3.57 -0.02 22.44
CA ILE A 248 -4.40 -1.21 22.33
C ILE A 248 -5.00 -1.31 20.93
N ASN A 249 -5.59 -0.23 20.40
CA ASN A 249 -6.14 -0.23 19.05
C ASN A 249 -5.08 -0.51 17.99
N ALA A 250 -3.93 0.12 18.08
CA ALA A 250 -2.83 -0.01 17.12
C ALA A 250 -2.30 -1.46 17.04
N LYS A 251 -2.31 -2.21 18.15
CA LYS A 251 -1.87 -3.61 18.14
C LYS A 251 -2.99 -4.59 17.85
N THR A 252 -4.18 -4.42 18.46
CA THR A 252 -5.18 -5.49 18.54
C THR A 252 -6.33 -5.40 17.53
N ARG A 253 -6.54 -4.25 16.87
CA ARG A 253 -7.62 -4.09 15.87
C ARG A 253 -7.45 -5.06 14.70
N ARG A 254 -6.23 -5.14 14.17
CA ARG A 254 -5.87 -6.04 13.07
C ARG A 254 -4.35 -6.22 13.06
N THR A 255 -3.89 -7.40 13.44
CA THR A 255 -2.45 -7.69 13.58
C THR A 255 -1.73 -7.91 12.24
N GLY A 256 -2.42 -8.52 11.27
CA GLY A 256 -1.83 -8.94 9.99
C GLY A 256 -1.71 -7.84 8.93
N ILE A 257 -1.61 -6.56 9.32
CA ILE A 257 -1.39 -5.41 8.42
C ILE A 257 -0.12 -4.67 8.79
N CYS A 258 0.53 -4.08 7.80
CA CYS A 258 1.80 -3.36 7.97
C CYS A 258 1.72 -2.08 8.84
N GLY A 259 0.52 -1.60 9.17
CA GLY A 259 0.28 -0.50 10.11
C GLY A 259 0.06 -0.93 11.56
N ALA A 260 0.07 -2.24 11.86
CA ALA A 260 -0.01 -2.73 13.24
C ALA A 260 1.25 -2.35 14.03
N ALA A 261 1.10 -1.97 15.30
CA ALA A 261 2.25 -1.67 16.15
C ALA A 261 3.06 -2.94 16.45
N GLU A 262 4.38 -2.88 16.26
CA GLU A 262 5.29 -4.00 16.50
C GLU A 262 6.29 -3.71 17.63
N CYS A 263 6.55 -2.43 17.92
CA CYS A 263 7.43 -2.03 19.01
C CYS A 263 6.86 -0.82 19.77
N LEU A 264 6.80 -0.95 21.11
CA LEU A 264 6.40 0.10 22.04
C LEU A 264 7.63 0.65 22.74
N LEU A 265 7.97 1.90 22.49
CA LEU A 265 9.02 2.62 23.19
C LEU A 265 8.40 3.49 24.28
N MET A 266 8.89 3.43 25.50
CA MET A 266 8.29 4.10 26.64
C MET A 266 9.33 4.96 27.37
N HIS A 267 9.01 6.24 27.55
CA HIS A 267 9.85 7.11 28.37
C HIS A 267 10.05 6.52 29.77
N GLN A 268 11.27 6.58 30.30
CA GLN A 268 11.64 5.97 31.58
C GLN A 268 10.73 6.41 32.76
N ASP A 269 10.25 7.64 32.77
CA ASP A 269 9.36 8.12 33.83
C ASP A 269 7.94 7.58 33.71
N VAL A 270 7.47 7.37 32.47
CA VAL A 270 6.22 6.66 32.20
C VAL A 270 6.34 5.19 32.62
N ALA A 271 7.43 4.52 32.24
CA ALA A 271 7.69 3.13 32.59
C ALA A 271 7.71 2.87 34.11
N LYS A 272 8.24 3.84 34.89
CA LYS A 272 8.28 3.78 36.35
C LYS A 272 6.93 4.05 37.01
N THR A 273 5.99 4.71 36.34
CA THR A 273 4.70 5.13 36.88
C THR A 273 3.56 4.31 36.27
N TRP A 274 2.81 4.88 35.37
CA TRP A 274 1.60 4.27 34.80
C TRP A 274 1.87 3.42 33.52
N GLY A 275 3.08 3.39 33.02
CA GLY A 275 3.43 2.57 31.81
C GLY A 275 3.14 1.09 31.98
N LYS A 276 3.21 0.58 33.22
CA LYS A 276 2.82 -0.81 33.55
C LYS A 276 1.36 -1.10 33.23
N ASP A 277 0.49 -0.12 33.29
CA ASP A 277 -0.94 -0.28 32.98
C ASP A 277 -1.15 -0.54 31.50
N VAL A 278 -0.32 0.07 30.63
CA VAL A 278 -0.35 -0.17 29.17
C VAL A 278 0.05 -1.61 28.87
N ILE A 279 1.14 -2.08 29.49
CA ILE A 279 1.60 -3.46 29.34
C ILE A 279 0.54 -4.47 29.83
N GLN A 280 -0.05 -4.23 31.00
CA GLN A 280 -1.12 -5.08 31.55
C GLN A 280 -2.35 -5.10 30.64
N ALA A 281 -2.71 -3.94 30.07
CA ALA A 281 -3.86 -3.83 29.17
C ALA A 281 -3.63 -4.62 27.86
N LEU A 282 -2.41 -4.61 27.31
CA LEU A 282 -2.03 -5.44 26.16
C LEU A 282 -2.14 -6.93 26.50
N ILE A 283 -1.56 -7.36 27.63
CA ILE A 283 -1.63 -8.75 28.10
C ILE A 283 -3.07 -9.19 28.32
N ALA A 284 -3.91 -8.33 28.94
CA ALA A 284 -5.34 -8.61 29.16
C ALA A 284 -6.12 -8.79 27.84
N LYS A 285 -5.61 -8.27 26.71
CA LYS A 285 -6.14 -8.49 25.36
C LYS A 285 -5.55 -9.72 24.68
N GLY A 286 -4.69 -10.47 25.34
CA GLY A 286 -4.04 -11.67 24.81
C GLY A 286 -2.76 -11.38 23.99
N VAL A 287 -2.18 -10.17 24.11
CA VAL A 287 -0.92 -9.83 23.45
C VAL A 287 0.25 -10.37 24.27
N THR A 288 1.14 -11.10 23.63
CA THR A 288 2.48 -11.43 24.17
C THR A 288 3.33 -10.17 24.14
N VAL A 289 3.96 -9.83 25.27
CA VAL A 289 4.79 -8.64 25.39
C VAL A 289 6.23 -9.05 25.72
N ASP A 290 7.13 -8.85 24.77
CA ASP A 290 8.56 -9.04 24.94
C ASP A 290 9.19 -7.76 25.47
N ALA A 291 9.52 -7.74 26.74
CA ALA A 291 9.87 -6.54 27.48
C ALA A 291 11.36 -6.47 27.84
N ASP A 292 11.92 -5.26 27.89
CA ASP A 292 13.23 -5.04 28.49
C ASP A 292 13.20 -5.26 30.02
N MET A 293 14.37 -5.26 30.66
CA MET A 293 14.51 -5.53 32.10
C MET A 293 13.64 -4.60 32.98
N VAL A 294 13.37 -3.38 32.57
CA VAL A 294 12.58 -2.41 33.36
C VAL A 294 11.09 -2.78 33.35
N LEU A 295 10.58 -3.20 32.19
CA LEU A 295 9.19 -3.57 31.97
C LEU A 295 8.87 -5.02 32.30
N GLN A 296 9.87 -5.92 32.41
CA GLN A 296 9.71 -7.30 32.89
C GLN A 296 9.15 -7.44 34.29
N GLY A 297 9.15 -6.37 35.09
CA GLY A 297 8.50 -6.36 36.39
C GLY A 297 6.95 -6.47 36.33
N VAL A 298 6.36 -6.46 35.15
CA VAL A 298 4.92 -6.67 34.93
C VAL A 298 4.66 -8.16 34.71
N ALA A 299 3.76 -8.74 35.52
CA ALA A 299 3.42 -10.16 35.41
C ALA A 299 2.86 -10.50 34.01
N GLY A 300 3.38 -11.58 33.42
CA GLY A 300 2.94 -12.04 32.09
C GLY A 300 3.78 -11.52 30.93
N THR A 301 4.80 -10.68 31.17
CA THR A 301 5.77 -10.31 30.14
C THR A 301 6.82 -11.40 29.94
N GLN A 302 7.40 -11.44 28.75
CA GLN A 302 8.58 -12.26 28.41
C GLN A 302 9.83 -11.38 28.30
N SER A 303 11.01 -11.99 28.27
CA SER A 303 12.27 -11.25 28.10
C SER A 303 12.50 -10.95 26.62
N ALA A 304 12.62 -9.68 26.29
CA ALA A 304 13.01 -9.30 24.94
C ALA A 304 14.46 -9.68 24.65
N GLU A 305 14.68 -10.17 23.44
CA GLU A 305 15.99 -10.40 22.85
C GLU A 305 16.26 -9.37 21.75
N GLU A 306 17.51 -9.27 21.30
CA GLU A 306 17.92 -8.26 20.32
C GLU A 306 17.13 -8.32 19.01
N HIS A 307 16.75 -9.50 18.57
CA HIS A 307 16.00 -9.70 17.33
C HIS A 307 14.56 -9.19 17.39
N HIS A 308 13.95 -9.07 18.56
CA HIS A 308 12.58 -8.59 18.74
C HIS A 308 12.44 -7.10 18.37
N TRP A 309 13.50 -6.28 18.52
CA TRP A 309 13.44 -4.85 18.29
C TRP A 309 13.14 -4.44 16.84
N GLY A 310 13.60 -5.25 15.90
CA GLY A 310 13.43 -5.05 14.46
C GLY A 310 12.59 -6.15 13.82
N HIS A 311 11.63 -6.75 14.54
CA HIS A 311 10.80 -7.82 14.04
C HIS A 311 9.38 -7.36 13.72
N GLU A 312 8.87 -7.75 12.56
CA GLU A 312 7.45 -7.61 12.19
C GLU A 312 6.74 -8.91 12.55
N PHE A 313 6.05 -8.90 13.70
CA PHE A 313 5.39 -10.11 14.24
C PHE A 313 4.15 -10.50 13.43
N LEU A 314 3.36 -9.52 12.99
CA LEU A 314 2.07 -9.73 12.29
C LEU A 314 1.09 -10.59 13.09
N ASP A 315 1.26 -10.66 14.41
CA ASP A 315 0.49 -11.46 15.35
C ASP A 315 0.21 -10.68 16.64
N MET A 316 -0.46 -11.31 17.60
CA MET A 316 -0.73 -10.77 18.94
C MET A 316 0.54 -10.78 19.82
N GLU A 317 1.61 -10.20 19.30
CA GLU A 317 2.93 -10.10 19.93
C GLU A 317 3.55 -8.72 19.67
N ILE A 318 4.21 -8.12 20.67
CA ILE A 318 4.82 -6.79 20.58
C ILE A 318 6.07 -6.71 21.44
N ALA A 319 7.13 -6.09 20.92
CA ALA A 319 8.30 -5.72 21.71
C ALA A 319 8.04 -4.43 22.52
N ALA A 320 8.55 -4.34 23.77
CA ALA A 320 8.42 -3.16 24.62
C ALA A 320 9.76 -2.78 25.26
N LYS A 321 10.18 -1.53 25.06
CA LYS A 321 11.48 -1.03 25.51
C LYS A 321 11.36 0.33 26.20
N THR A 322 12.12 0.49 27.29
CA THR A 322 12.28 1.77 28.00
C THR A 322 13.38 2.61 27.33
N VAL A 323 13.12 3.89 27.16
CA VAL A 323 14.07 4.86 26.60
C VAL A 323 14.15 6.10 27.49
N ALA A 324 15.30 6.78 27.52
CA ALA A 324 15.51 7.92 28.40
C ALA A 324 14.74 9.18 27.94
N ASN A 325 14.55 9.34 26.63
CA ASN A 325 13.92 10.52 26.02
C ASN A 325 13.60 10.30 24.54
N VAL A 326 13.04 11.32 23.87
CA VAL A 326 12.69 11.29 22.45
C VAL A 326 13.89 11.02 21.54
N ASP A 327 15.11 11.48 21.90
CA ASP A 327 16.30 11.27 21.06
C ASP A 327 16.73 9.81 21.04
N GLU A 328 16.64 9.13 22.17
CA GLU A 328 16.91 7.70 22.24
C GLU A 328 15.83 6.89 21.51
N ALA A 329 14.55 7.29 21.62
CA ALA A 329 13.47 6.70 20.82
C ALA A 329 13.74 6.85 19.32
N VAL A 330 14.11 8.05 18.86
CA VAL A 330 14.49 8.32 17.47
C VAL A 330 15.69 7.47 17.03
N ALA A 331 16.71 7.33 17.88
CA ALA A 331 17.87 6.50 17.58
C ALA A 331 17.48 5.03 17.43
N HIS A 332 16.61 4.52 18.30
CA HIS A 332 16.08 3.18 18.22
C HIS A 332 15.30 2.96 16.92
N ILE A 333 14.33 3.83 16.61
CA ILE A 333 13.51 3.74 15.39
C ILE A 333 14.38 3.77 14.14
N ARG A 334 15.42 4.62 14.09
CA ARG A 334 16.35 4.67 12.95
C ARG A 334 17.15 3.39 12.76
N ASN A 335 17.43 2.67 13.85
CA ASN A 335 18.23 1.45 13.81
C ASN A 335 17.38 0.21 13.45
N TYR A 336 16.15 0.14 13.96
CA TYR A 336 15.32 -1.07 13.88
C TYR A 336 14.07 -0.88 13.01
N GLY A 337 13.67 0.35 12.71
CA GLY A 337 12.46 0.64 11.96
C GLY A 337 12.59 0.39 10.45
N SER A 338 11.45 0.25 9.81
CA SER A 338 11.32 -0.01 8.37
C SER A 338 11.07 1.26 7.53
N ASN A 339 11.05 2.44 8.13
CA ASN A 339 10.63 3.72 7.53
C ASN A 339 9.17 3.68 7.02
N HIS A 340 8.33 2.83 7.58
CA HIS A 340 6.93 2.70 7.19
C HIS A 340 6.06 3.71 7.94
N THR A 341 5.76 3.44 9.19
CA THR A 341 4.89 4.26 10.04
C THR A 341 5.45 4.28 11.45
N ASP A 342 5.53 5.47 12.05
CA ASP A 342 5.87 5.62 13.47
C ASP A 342 4.97 6.65 14.12
N CYS A 343 4.65 6.44 15.41
CA CYS A 343 3.75 7.29 16.17
C CYS A 343 4.42 7.80 17.45
N ILE A 344 4.09 9.02 17.85
CA ILE A 344 4.40 9.58 19.16
C ILE A 344 3.12 9.85 19.93
N MET A 345 3.09 9.41 21.19
CA MET A 345 2.11 9.80 22.20
C MET A 345 2.74 10.89 23.07
N ALA A 346 2.26 12.11 22.99
CA ALA A 346 2.81 13.25 23.71
C ALA A 346 1.81 14.42 23.77
N GLU A 347 1.86 15.22 24.83
CA GLU A 347 1.12 16.50 24.92
C GLU A 347 2.07 17.72 24.75
N ASP A 348 3.39 17.53 24.89
CA ASP A 348 4.37 18.58 24.57
C ASP A 348 4.66 18.64 23.07
N ILE A 349 4.12 19.67 22.40
CA ILE A 349 4.28 19.87 20.96
C ILE A 349 5.74 20.04 20.53
N LYS A 350 6.63 20.52 21.40
CA LYS A 350 8.06 20.66 21.08
C LYS A 350 8.74 19.29 20.93
N VAL A 351 8.30 18.33 21.73
CA VAL A 351 8.78 16.95 21.64
C VAL A 351 8.22 16.28 20.38
N VAL A 352 6.96 16.55 20.05
CA VAL A 352 6.33 16.08 18.80
C VAL A 352 7.06 16.63 17.58
N ASP A 353 7.32 17.95 17.53
CA ASP A 353 8.05 18.59 16.44
C ASP A 353 9.47 18.00 16.30
N ARG A 354 10.16 17.75 17.41
CA ARG A 354 11.46 17.11 17.41
C ARG A 354 11.42 15.69 16.84
N PHE A 355 10.43 14.88 17.24
CA PHE A 355 10.20 13.54 16.72
C PHE A 355 9.99 13.58 15.18
N PHE A 356 9.10 14.46 14.71
CA PHE A 356 8.81 14.61 13.28
C PHE A 356 9.98 15.11 12.46
N GLN A 357 10.79 16.04 13.00
CA GLN A 357 11.97 16.55 12.31
C GLN A 357 13.13 15.56 12.26
N ARG A 358 13.20 14.64 13.21
CA ARG A 358 14.34 13.71 13.35
C ARG A 358 14.06 12.34 12.73
N LEU A 359 12.84 11.99 12.42
CA LEU A 359 12.46 10.78 11.71
C LEU A 359 12.09 11.10 10.26
N ASP A 360 12.24 10.09 9.43
CA ASP A 360 11.94 10.17 7.99
C ASP A 360 11.15 8.94 7.52
N SER A 361 10.22 8.50 8.35
CA SER A 361 9.28 7.45 8.00
C SER A 361 8.23 7.98 7.03
N ALA A 362 7.67 7.11 6.19
CA ALA A 362 6.68 7.51 5.18
C ALA A 362 5.45 8.14 5.82
N ILE A 363 5.08 7.69 7.03
CA ILE A 363 3.97 8.20 7.81
C ILE A 363 4.46 8.44 9.24
N LEU A 364 4.27 9.65 9.72
CA LEU A 364 4.49 10.02 11.13
C LEU A 364 3.18 10.48 11.74
N MET A 365 2.84 9.93 12.90
CA MET A 365 1.57 10.17 13.58
C MET A 365 1.79 10.75 14.98
N HIS A 366 0.85 11.57 15.42
CA HIS A 366 0.79 12.14 16.76
C HIS A 366 -0.57 11.83 17.38
N ASN A 367 -0.56 11.18 18.55
CA ASN A 367 -1.75 10.83 19.32
C ASN A 367 -2.84 10.12 18.48
N ALA A 368 -2.44 9.27 17.57
CA ALA A 368 -3.33 8.54 16.66
C ALA A 368 -2.88 7.09 16.49
N SER A 369 -3.83 6.18 16.34
CA SER A 369 -3.55 4.78 16.09
C SER A 369 -2.84 4.61 14.73
N THR A 370 -1.78 3.82 14.70
CA THR A 370 -1.03 3.48 13.48
C THR A 370 -1.87 2.67 12.49
N GLN A 371 -3.03 2.15 12.90
CA GLN A 371 -4.02 1.49 12.04
C GLN A 371 -4.65 2.45 11.01
N PHE A 372 -4.51 3.77 11.18
CA PHE A 372 -4.89 4.77 10.18
C PHE A 372 -3.89 4.89 9.02
N ALA A 373 -2.77 4.16 9.03
CA ALA A 373 -1.83 4.10 7.91
C ALA A 373 -2.44 3.29 6.75
N ASP A 374 -3.42 3.87 6.09
CA ASP A 374 -4.26 3.27 5.05
C ASP A 374 -4.76 4.34 4.07
N GLY A 375 -4.75 4.06 2.77
CA GLY A 375 -5.17 5.01 1.75
C GLY A 375 -6.66 5.38 1.82
N GLY A 376 -7.52 4.46 2.27
CA GLY A 376 -8.94 4.74 2.50
C GLY A 376 -9.12 5.77 3.62
N GLU A 377 -8.43 5.56 4.75
CA GLU A 377 -8.46 6.48 5.90
C GLU A 377 -7.85 7.86 5.57
N PHE A 378 -6.91 7.91 4.63
CA PHE A 378 -6.31 9.18 4.15
C PHE A 378 -7.16 9.88 3.08
N GLY A 379 -8.36 9.37 2.79
CA GLY A 379 -9.26 9.96 1.80
C GLY A 379 -8.86 9.69 0.34
N MET A 380 -7.99 8.70 0.10
CA MET A 380 -7.57 8.30 -1.24
C MET A 380 -8.50 7.22 -1.85
N GLY A 381 -9.59 6.85 -1.16
CA GLY A 381 -10.57 5.84 -1.56
C GLY A 381 -10.04 4.42 -1.59
N ALA A 382 -8.87 4.21 -2.16
CA ALA A 382 -8.12 2.95 -2.15
C ALA A 382 -6.62 3.23 -2.30
N GLU A 383 -5.80 2.21 -2.05
CA GLU A 383 -4.37 2.22 -2.32
C GLU A 383 -3.93 0.97 -3.08
N ILE A 384 -2.95 1.13 -3.97
CA ILE A 384 -2.31 -0.01 -4.63
C ILE A 384 -1.24 -0.65 -3.72
N GLY A 385 -0.83 0.05 -2.68
CA GLY A 385 0.15 -0.34 -1.68
C GLY A 385 0.71 0.86 -0.94
N ILE A 386 1.57 0.61 0.06
CA ILE A 386 2.32 1.64 0.76
C ILE A 386 3.78 1.58 0.28
N ALA A 387 4.38 2.71 -0.03
CA ALA A 387 5.78 2.79 -0.45
C ALA A 387 6.62 3.48 0.63
N THR A 388 7.74 2.88 1.02
CA THR A 388 8.70 3.47 1.97
C THR A 388 9.91 4.11 1.29
N GLY A 389 10.10 3.83 0.00
CA GLY A 389 11.15 4.44 -0.82
C GLY A 389 10.96 5.95 -1.00
N LYS A 390 12.04 6.65 -1.39
CA LYS A 390 12.05 8.11 -1.57
C LYS A 390 11.90 8.55 -3.03
N MET A 391 11.24 7.75 -3.85
CA MET A 391 10.79 8.19 -5.17
C MET A 391 9.62 9.17 -5.01
N HIS A 392 9.06 9.68 -6.12
CA HIS A 392 7.98 10.65 -6.07
C HIS A 392 6.70 10.19 -5.34
N ALA A 393 6.48 8.87 -5.18
CA ALA A 393 5.39 8.30 -4.38
C ALA A 393 5.95 7.69 -3.09
N ARG A 394 5.41 8.11 -1.95
CA ARG A 394 5.77 7.63 -0.61
C ARG A 394 4.54 7.63 0.29
N GLY A 395 4.45 6.66 1.23
CA GLY A 395 3.22 6.39 1.96
C GLY A 395 2.21 5.63 1.11
N PRO A 396 0.90 5.74 1.40
CA PRO A 396 -0.15 5.13 0.59
C PRO A 396 -0.09 5.61 -0.87
N VAL A 397 -0.18 4.68 -1.81
CA VAL A 397 -0.08 4.95 -3.24
C VAL A 397 -1.48 4.86 -3.86
N GLY A 398 -2.16 5.99 -3.94
CA GLY A 398 -3.44 6.16 -4.61
C GLY A 398 -3.29 6.64 -6.06
N ALA A 399 -4.39 7.07 -6.68
CA ALA A 399 -4.40 7.51 -8.09
C ALA A 399 -3.46 8.71 -8.33
N MET A 400 -3.38 9.67 -7.40
CA MET A 400 -2.48 10.83 -7.53
C MET A 400 -0.99 10.42 -7.53
N GLN A 401 -0.61 9.44 -6.72
CA GLN A 401 0.77 8.94 -6.60
C GLN A 401 1.18 8.09 -7.81
N LEU A 402 0.21 7.57 -8.57
CA LEU A 402 0.45 6.87 -9.85
C LEU A 402 0.59 7.83 -11.04
N THR A 403 0.96 9.08 -10.78
CA THR A 403 1.24 10.10 -11.79
C THR A 403 2.63 10.70 -11.62
N SER A 404 3.17 11.26 -12.70
CA SER A 404 4.33 12.13 -12.70
C SER A 404 3.92 13.52 -13.19
N PHE A 405 4.81 14.26 -13.80
CA PHE A 405 4.51 15.56 -14.39
C PHE A 405 5.34 15.82 -15.66
N LYS A 406 4.85 16.74 -16.48
CA LYS A 406 5.57 17.31 -17.61
C LYS A 406 5.50 18.85 -17.54
N TYR A 407 6.43 19.51 -18.24
CA TYR A 407 6.40 20.96 -18.38
C TYR A 407 5.76 21.36 -19.70
N LEU A 408 4.80 22.29 -19.64
CA LEU A 408 4.27 22.99 -20.80
C LEU A 408 4.91 24.38 -20.82
N VAL A 409 5.68 24.66 -21.88
CA VAL A 409 6.39 25.93 -22.02
C VAL A 409 5.84 26.70 -23.22
N ARG A 410 5.36 27.91 -22.99
CA ARG A 410 4.84 28.79 -24.02
C ARG A 410 5.72 30.04 -24.14
N GLY A 411 6.11 30.37 -25.35
CA GLY A 411 6.85 31.59 -25.71
C GLY A 411 6.23 32.25 -26.92
N ASN A 412 6.72 33.44 -27.28
CA ASN A 412 6.33 34.18 -28.49
C ASN A 412 7.60 34.43 -29.33
N GLY A 413 8.17 33.38 -29.91
CA GLY A 413 9.44 33.47 -30.62
C GLY A 413 10.67 33.72 -29.72
N THR A 414 10.55 33.42 -28.43
CA THR A 414 11.62 33.63 -27.43
C THR A 414 12.82 32.74 -27.75
N ILE A 415 13.98 33.36 -27.92
CA ILE A 415 15.26 32.68 -28.16
C ILE A 415 16.17 32.76 -26.93
N ARG A 416 17.08 31.80 -26.83
CA ARG A 416 18.13 31.83 -25.81
C ARG A 416 19.35 32.50 -26.40
N GLY A 417 19.82 33.61 -25.73
CA GLY A 417 21.05 34.29 -26.06
C GLY A 417 22.29 33.51 -25.62
#